data_6b9d566c8e883580beaa6c246630b656
#
_entry.id   6b9d566c8e883580beaa6c246630b656
#
_cell.length_a   1.000
_cell.length_b   1.000
_cell.length_c   1.000
_cell.angle_alpha   90.00
_cell.angle_beta   90.00
_cell.angle_gamma   90.00
#
_symmetry.space_group_name_H-M   'P 1'
#
loop_
_entity.id
_entity.type
_entity.pdbx_description
1 polymer ?
#
loop_
_entity_poly.entity_id
_entity_poly.type
_entity_poly.pdbx_seq_one_letter_code
_entity_poly.pdbx_strand_id
1 'polypeptide(L)'
;MKRILRYMFFCLLAGQSLAQTIAVKAGRLIDPDAATVLSDQVILIHGNKIEAVGKGLAIPAGANVIDLSGKTVLPGLIDCHTHLADVRNENDTDPFLNLKKTAAQIAFESVPNPRRFLMTGFTTVRDVGVYRALNDIAMRDAIENGYIVGPRMYVAGAYVTITGGAGAMTGMAPDITLPWDLKYGEANSPWEVRQVIRKLAHDGVDHIKILSSGAVLTHGSNPKSQEFTLEEIQAAVDEASHFGLRVESHAHSPQGIKNALIAGVASIEHAEMIDDEGIALAKQKGIYLDMDIYDEECIQEQGRRGQIPPDFLVHDAELGALQRENFRKAVKAGVKMSFGTDAGVCDYDQSVKQFAFMVKYGMTPMQAIQAATSNAADLLGHSDVVGSIKPGKFADVIAVTGDPLKDIGILEHVEFVMKDGKVYKQ
;
A
#
# COMPACT_ATOMS: atom_id res chain seq x y z
N MET A 1 -55.94 -45.03 -26.02
CA MET A 1 -55.16 -44.95 -24.74
C MET A 1 -54.35 -43.68 -24.73
N LYS A 2 -54.84 -42.63 -24.03
CA LYS A 2 -54.17 -41.31 -23.91
C LYS A 2 -53.34 -41.32 -22.65
N ARG A 3 -51.99 -41.19 -22.75
CA ARG A 3 -51.07 -40.98 -21.64
C ARG A 3 -50.99 -39.49 -21.32
N ILE A 4 -51.49 -39.08 -20.18
CA ILE A 4 -51.38 -37.74 -19.62
C ILE A 4 -50.00 -37.66 -18.90
N LEU A 5 -49.10 -36.86 -19.43
CA LEU A 5 -47.79 -36.54 -18.83
C LEU A 5 -47.97 -35.38 -17.84
N ARG A 6 -47.93 -35.66 -16.56
CA ARG A 6 -47.93 -34.62 -15.49
C ARG A 6 -46.53 -34.02 -15.39
N TYR A 7 -46.34 -32.77 -15.77
CA TYR A 7 -45.16 -31.97 -15.45
C TYR A 7 -45.31 -31.48 -14.01
N MET A 8 -44.45 -31.99 -13.15
CA MET A 8 -44.26 -31.49 -11.76
C MET A 8 -43.32 -30.31 -11.86
N PHE A 9 -43.84 -29.09 -11.70
CA PHE A 9 -43.06 -27.87 -11.58
C PHE A 9 -42.39 -27.85 -10.20
N PHE A 10 -41.12 -28.17 -10.12
CA PHE A 10 -40.29 -27.94 -8.93
C PHE A 10 -39.94 -26.47 -8.88
N CYS A 11 -40.64 -25.65 -8.09
CA CYS A 11 -40.20 -24.33 -7.71
C CYS A 11 -38.97 -24.47 -6.81
N LEU A 12 -37.78 -24.32 -7.35
CA LEU A 12 -36.57 -24.05 -6.59
C LEU A 12 -36.73 -22.66 -5.95
N LEU A 13 -37.19 -22.63 -4.69
CA LEU A 13 -36.99 -21.48 -3.81
C LEU A 13 -35.48 -21.36 -3.59
N ALA A 14 -34.81 -20.55 -4.42
CA ALA A 14 -33.50 -20.03 -4.13
C ALA A 14 -33.67 -19.19 -2.85
N GLY A 15 -33.39 -19.78 -1.70
CA GLY A 15 -33.27 -19.06 -0.45
C GLY A 15 -32.15 -18.03 -0.63
N GLN A 16 -32.52 -16.76 -0.87
CA GLN A 16 -31.59 -15.67 -0.69
C GLN A 16 -31.18 -15.73 0.77
N SER A 17 -29.96 -16.16 1.05
CA SER A 17 -29.31 -15.96 2.34
C SER A 17 -29.25 -14.44 2.52
N LEU A 18 -30.23 -13.87 3.23
CA LEU A 18 -30.19 -12.46 3.62
C LEU A 18 -28.93 -12.31 4.47
N ALA A 19 -27.96 -11.57 3.97
CA ALA A 19 -26.76 -11.29 4.72
C ALA A 19 -27.17 -10.72 6.08
N GLN A 20 -26.73 -11.36 7.15
CA GLN A 20 -27.07 -10.96 8.51
C GLN A 20 -26.52 -9.55 8.76
N THR A 21 -27.35 -8.64 9.25
CA THR A 21 -26.89 -7.30 9.65
C THR A 21 -25.92 -7.43 10.83
N ILE A 22 -24.80 -6.72 10.76
CA ILE A 22 -23.85 -6.58 11.87
C ILE A 22 -24.01 -5.16 12.42
N ALA A 23 -24.01 -5.04 13.75
CA ALA A 23 -24.05 -3.77 14.46
C ALA A 23 -22.80 -3.64 15.33
N VAL A 24 -21.90 -2.72 15.00
CA VAL A 24 -20.73 -2.43 15.82
C VAL A 24 -21.02 -1.22 16.71
N LYS A 25 -20.89 -1.39 18.03
CA LYS A 25 -20.99 -0.31 19.01
C LYS A 25 -19.59 0.25 19.26
N ALA A 26 -19.37 1.52 18.91
CA ALA A 26 -18.11 2.20 19.08
C ALA A 26 -18.21 3.26 20.20
N GLY A 27 -17.45 3.11 21.27
CA GLY A 27 -17.43 4.12 22.34
C GLY A 27 -16.78 5.42 21.87
N ARG A 28 -15.73 5.34 21.09
CA ARG A 28 -15.09 6.44 20.37
C ARG A 28 -14.89 6.00 18.92
N LEU A 29 -15.19 6.90 17.99
CA LEU A 29 -14.97 6.70 16.57
C LEU A 29 -14.15 7.86 16.01
N ILE A 30 -12.99 7.60 15.46
CA ILE A 30 -12.19 8.61 14.77
C ILE A 30 -12.74 8.77 13.35
N ASP A 31 -13.14 10.00 13.03
CA ASP A 31 -13.49 10.42 11.66
C ASP A 31 -12.30 11.18 11.05
N PRO A 32 -11.47 10.55 10.22
CA PRO A 32 -10.30 11.19 9.61
C PRO A 32 -10.68 12.26 8.57
N ASP A 33 -11.84 12.15 7.91
CA ASP A 33 -12.27 13.13 6.92
C ASP A 33 -12.59 14.48 7.59
N ALA A 34 -13.25 14.44 8.75
CA ALA A 34 -13.61 15.63 9.53
C ALA A 34 -12.53 16.04 10.56
N ALA A 35 -11.48 15.23 10.73
CA ALA A 35 -10.47 15.37 11.79
C ALA A 35 -11.09 15.48 13.20
N THR A 36 -12.12 14.66 13.48
CA THR A 36 -12.89 14.71 14.74
C THR A 36 -13.03 13.34 15.39
N VAL A 37 -13.49 13.33 16.64
CA VAL A 37 -13.84 12.12 17.37
C VAL A 37 -15.32 12.15 17.72
N LEU A 38 -16.04 11.11 17.33
CA LEU A 38 -17.45 10.93 17.64
C LEU A 38 -17.58 9.93 18.80
N SER A 39 -18.52 10.20 19.74
CA SER A 39 -18.77 9.32 20.90
C SER A 39 -20.06 8.53 20.71
N ASP A 40 -20.05 7.28 21.24
CA ASP A 40 -21.22 6.42 21.32
C ASP A 40 -21.92 6.20 19.96
N GLN A 41 -21.13 5.81 18.96
CA GLN A 41 -21.66 5.55 17.63
C GLN A 41 -22.08 4.06 17.48
N VAL A 42 -23.15 3.85 16.70
CA VAL A 42 -23.52 2.53 16.17
C VAL A 42 -23.22 2.54 14.67
N ILE A 43 -22.50 1.52 14.21
CA ILE A 43 -22.19 1.29 12.80
C ILE A 43 -23.02 0.07 12.37
N LEU A 44 -23.96 0.28 11.46
CA LEU A 44 -24.74 -0.80 10.86
C LEU A 44 -24.08 -1.24 9.56
N ILE A 45 -23.93 -2.55 9.40
CA ILE A 45 -23.23 -3.16 8.26
C ILE A 45 -24.17 -4.20 7.64
N HIS A 46 -24.34 -4.14 6.33
CA HIS A 46 -25.05 -5.13 5.56
C HIS A 46 -24.15 -5.71 4.47
N GLY A 47 -23.91 -7.02 4.52
CA GLY A 47 -22.92 -7.68 3.67
C GLY A 47 -21.51 -7.13 3.94
N ASN A 48 -20.86 -6.57 2.91
CA ASN A 48 -19.54 -5.97 3.01
C ASN A 48 -19.54 -4.43 3.09
N LYS A 49 -20.73 -3.81 3.20
CA LYS A 49 -20.86 -2.34 3.18
C LYS A 49 -21.43 -1.78 4.48
N ILE A 50 -20.96 -0.59 4.82
CA ILE A 50 -21.54 0.23 5.87
C ILE A 50 -22.88 0.77 5.36
N GLU A 51 -23.94 0.52 6.08
CA GLU A 51 -25.30 0.98 5.78
C GLU A 51 -25.58 2.33 6.45
N ALA A 52 -25.25 2.44 7.74
CA ALA A 52 -25.48 3.65 8.53
C ALA A 52 -24.46 3.79 9.65
N VAL A 53 -24.19 5.05 10.03
CA VAL A 53 -23.36 5.39 11.20
C VAL A 53 -24.06 6.53 11.96
N GLY A 54 -24.21 6.39 13.27
CA GLY A 54 -24.81 7.46 14.07
C GLY A 54 -25.00 7.12 15.53
N LYS A 55 -25.16 8.16 16.34
CA LYS A 55 -25.48 8.02 17.76
C LYS A 55 -26.95 7.62 17.94
N GLY A 56 -27.18 6.60 18.75
CA GLY A 56 -28.54 6.16 19.07
C GLY A 56 -29.30 5.49 17.93
N LEU A 57 -28.61 5.02 16.89
CA LEU A 57 -29.26 4.21 15.84
C LEU A 57 -29.87 2.94 16.45
N ALA A 58 -31.10 2.64 16.05
CA ALA A 58 -31.77 1.41 16.45
C ALA A 58 -31.05 0.19 15.83
N ILE A 59 -30.67 -0.76 16.66
CA ILE A 59 -30.07 -2.02 16.19
C ILE A 59 -31.21 -2.95 15.78
N PRO A 60 -31.24 -3.42 14.54
CA PRO A 60 -32.29 -4.35 14.08
C PRO A 60 -32.33 -5.63 14.91
N ALA A 61 -33.54 -6.14 15.14
CA ALA A 61 -33.72 -7.42 15.82
C ALA A 61 -33.01 -8.54 15.03
N GLY A 62 -32.23 -9.37 15.73
CA GLY A 62 -31.45 -10.45 15.10
C GLY A 62 -30.12 -10.01 14.49
N ALA A 63 -29.73 -8.75 14.59
CA ALA A 63 -28.39 -8.31 14.18
C ALA A 63 -27.31 -8.96 15.05
N ASN A 64 -26.17 -9.30 14.44
CA ASN A 64 -24.97 -9.70 15.18
C ASN A 64 -24.31 -8.45 15.78
N VAL A 65 -24.29 -8.34 17.12
CA VAL A 65 -23.77 -7.18 17.83
C VAL A 65 -22.31 -7.41 18.24
N ILE A 66 -21.44 -6.53 17.77
CA ILE A 66 -20.02 -6.47 18.16
C ILE A 66 -19.88 -5.25 19.08
N ASP A 67 -19.54 -5.48 20.34
CA ASP A 67 -19.41 -4.42 21.34
C ASP A 67 -17.95 -3.95 21.48
N LEU A 68 -17.67 -2.79 20.93
CA LEU A 68 -16.40 -2.07 21.03
C LEU A 68 -16.58 -0.76 21.82
N SER A 69 -17.58 -0.67 22.71
CA SER A 69 -17.87 0.54 23.49
C SER A 69 -16.74 0.96 24.44
N GLY A 70 -15.88 0.02 24.85
CA GLY A 70 -14.67 0.30 25.62
C GLY A 70 -13.42 0.66 24.80
N LYS A 71 -13.54 0.77 23.47
CA LYS A 71 -12.41 0.95 22.56
C LYS A 71 -12.52 2.22 21.71
N THR A 72 -11.40 2.61 21.11
CA THR A 72 -11.37 3.58 20.02
C THR A 72 -11.38 2.83 18.69
N VAL A 73 -12.39 3.13 17.89
CA VAL A 73 -12.64 2.56 16.57
C VAL A 73 -12.12 3.51 15.49
N LEU A 74 -11.47 2.98 14.48
CA LEU A 74 -10.94 3.69 13.32
C LEU A 74 -11.34 2.96 12.03
N PRO A 75 -11.30 3.63 10.88
CA PRO A 75 -11.30 2.94 9.59
C PRO A 75 -10.12 1.95 9.51
N GLY A 76 -10.28 0.89 8.74
CA GLY A 76 -9.14 0.04 8.37
C GLY A 76 -8.01 0.88 7.79
N LEU A 77 -6.78 0.60 8.21
CA LEU A 77 -5.59 1.31 7.77
C LEU A 77 -5.26 0.98 6.31
N ILE A 78 -4.61 1.92 5.65
CA ILE A 78 -4.14 1.82 4.27
C ILE A 78 -2.64 2.10 4.25
N ASP A 79 -1.88 1.20 3.65
CA ASP A 79 -0.46 1.38 3.35
C ASP A 79 -0.26 1.51 1.84
N CYS A 80 0.34 2.62 1.41
CA CYS A 80 0.50 2.95 -0.01
C CYS A 80 1.83 2.47 -0.60
N HIS A 81 2.66 1.76 0.17
CA HIS A 81 3.95 1.25 -0.29
C HIS A 81 4.28 -0.09 0.36
N THR A 82 3.93 -1.19 -0.30
CA THR A 82 4.21 -2.55 0.18
C THR A 82 4.74 -3.45 -0.93
N HIS A 83 5.36 -4.57 -0.52
CA HIS A 83 5.88 -5.65 -1.35
C HIS A 83 5.44 -7.01 -0.79
N LEU A 84 4.12 -7.22 -0.65
CA LEU A 84 3.57 -8.43 -0.02
C LEU A 84 3.76 -9.68 -0.87
N ALA A 85 3.84 -9.53 -2.20
CA ALA A 85 3.97 -10.63 -3.13
C ALA A 85 5.42 -11.05 -3.39
N ASP A 86 6.39 -10.41 -2.75
CA ASP A 86 7.78 -10.82 -2.75
C ASP A 86 8.14 -11.65 -1.52
N VAL A 87 9.23 -12.41 -1.62
CA VAL A 87 9.78 -13.17 -0.51
C VAL A 87 10.88 -12.37 0.15
N ARG A 88 10.64 -11.97 1.39
CA ARG A 88 11.69 -11.48 2.24
C ARG A 88 12.49 -12.64 2.80
N ASN A 89 13.79 -12.61 2.66
CA ASN A 89 14.69 -13.52 3.35
C ASN A 89 15.45 -12.74 4.43
N GLU A 90 15.05 -12.91 5.68
CA GLU A 90 15.62 -12.23 6.87
C GLU A 90 17.14 -12.43 7.06
N ASN A 91 17.75 -13.36 6.31
CA ASN A 91 19.17 -13.69 6.37
C ASN A 91 19.85 -13.61 5.00
N ASP A 92 19.18 -13.04 3.98
CA ASP A 92 19.68 -13.15 2.62
C ASP A 92 20.27 -11.83 2.13
N THR A 93 21.61 -11.81 2.12
CA THR A 93 22.39 -10.78 1.44
C THR A 93 22.65 -11.14 -0.03
N ASP A 94 21.95 -12.13 -0.57
CA ASP A 94 22.19 -12.65 -1.90
C ASP A 94 21.42 -11.86 -2.97
N PRO A 95 22.12 -11.06 -3.80
CA PRO A 95 21.48 -10.25 -4.83
C PRO A 95 20.81 -11.10 -5.93
N PHE A 96 21.07 -12.41 -5.96
CA PHE A 96 20.55 -13.34 -6.97
C PHE A 96 19.42 -14.23 -6.44
N LEU A 97 18.81 -13.89 -5.29
CA LEU A 97 17.71 -14.68 -4.70
C LEU A 97 16.60 -14.94 -5.72
N ASN A 98 16.20 -13.91 -6.48
CA ASN A 98 15.16 -14.01 -7.50
C ASN A 98 15.52 -14.90 -8.70
N LEU A 99 16.79 -15.26 -8.86
CA LEU A 99 17.26 -16.26 -9.85
C LEU A 99 17.32 -17.68 -9.29
N LYS A 100 17.40 -17.83 -7.96
CA LYS A 100 17.45 -19.14 -7.30
C LYS A 100 16.08 -19.78 -7.09
N LYS A 101 15.02 -19.00 -7.21
CA LYS A 101 13.63 -19.45 -7.04
C LYS A 101 12.81 -19.15 -8.28
N THR A 102 11.91 -20.06 -8.63
CA THR A 102 10.92 -19.81 -9.68
C THR A 102 9.86 -18.80 -9.20
N ALA A 103 9.17 -18.13 -10.13
CA ALA A 103 8.04 -17.25 -9.78
C ALA A 103 6.99 -17.97 -8.92
N ALA A 104 6.70 -19.25 -9.23
CA ALA A 104 5.77 -20.05 -8.44
C ALA A 104 6.25 -20.31 -7.00
N GLN A 105 7.55 -20.56 -6.79
CA GLN A 105 8.09 -20.73 -5.44
C GLN A 105 7.96 -19.45 -4.64
N ILE A 106 8.32 -18.30 -5.24
CA ILE A 106 8.16 -16.98 -4.60
C ILE A 106 6.70 -16.73 -4.26
N ALA A 107 5.77 -16.96 -5.20
CA ALA A 107 4.35 -16.78 -4.96
C ALA A 107 3.82 -17.63 -3.79
N PHE A 108 4.23 -18.90 -3.68
CA PHE A 108 3.81 -19.76 -2.56
C PHE A 108 4.46 -19.37 -1.23
N GLU A 109 5.72 -18.97 -1.23
CA GLU A 109 6.43 -18.55 -0.02
C GLU A 109 5.91 -17.22 0.51
N SER A 110 5.38 -16.33 -0.36
CA SER A 110 4.80 -15.05 0.04
C SER A 110 3.34 -15.15 0.56
N VAL A 111 2.66 -16.28 0.40
CA VAL A 111 1.25 -16.47 0.88
C VAL A 111 1.00 -16.07 2.34
N PRO A 112 1.91 -16.27 3.31
CA PRO A 112 1.69 -15.83 4.68
C PRO A 112 1.65 -14.30 4.88
N ASN A 113 2.34 -13.55 4.02
CA ASN A 113 2.58 -12.12 4.19
C ASN A 113 1.29 -11.28 4.26
N PRO A 114 0.35 -11.40 3.31
CA PRO A 114 -0.87 -10.58 3.33
C PRO A 114 -1.72 -10.84 4.58
N ARG A 115 -1.76 -12.08 5.10
CA ARG A 115 -2.48 -12.35 6.33
C ARG A 115 -1.79 -11.70 7.54
N ARG A 116 -0.47 -11.80 7.65
CA ARG A 116 0.30 -11.14 8.71
C ARG A 116 0.02 -9.64 8.70
N PHE A 117 0.08 -9.02 7.52
CA PHE A 117 -0.13 -7.59 7.35
C PHE A 117 -1.56 -7.16 7.72
N LEU A 118 -2.59 -7.92 7.30
CA LEU A 118 -3.98 -7.65 7.68
C LEU A 118 -4.17 -7.66 9.21
N MET A 119 -3.47 -8.56 9.94
CA MET A 119 -3.61 -8.66 11.40
C MET A 119 -3.02 -7.46 12.15
N THR A 120 -2.22 -6.61 11.51
CA THR A 120 -1.73 -5.34 12.09
C THR A 120 -2.73 -4.19 11.90
N GLY A 121 -3.82 -4.41 11.15
CA GLY A 121 -4.88 -3.42 10.94
C GLY A 121 -4.93 -2.81 9.55
N PHE A 122 -3.99 -3.12 8.67
CA PHE A 122 -4.03 -2.67 7.27
C PHE A 122 -5.01 -3.53 6.47
N THR A 123 -6.15 -2.95 6.14
CA THR A 123 -7.23 -3.62 5.37
C THR A 123 -7.13 -3.39 3.88
N THR A 124 -6.34 -2.39 3.48
CA THR A 124 -6.07 -2.04 2.08
C THR A 124 -4.59 -1.72 1.92
N VAL A 125 -4.00 -2.10 0.79
CA VAL A 125 -2.61 -1.79 0.43
C VAL A 125 -2.47 -1.41 -1.03
N ARG A 126 -1.44 -0.63 -1.34
CA ARG A 126 -0.86 -0.49 -2.66
C ARG A 126 0.46 -1.26 -2.69
N ASP A 127 0.48 -2.37 -3.43
CA ASP A 127 1.68 -3.18 -3.62
C ASP A 127 2.42 -2.67 -4.85
N VAL A 128 3.58 -2.07 -4.63
CA VAL A 128 4.22 -1.19 -5.62
C VAL A 128 5.20 -1.90 -6.54
N GLY A 129 4.97 -3.17 -6.79
CA GLY A 129 5.70 -3.97 -7.76
C GLY A 129 6.50 -5.10 -7.16
N VAL A 130 6.93 -5.97 -8.03
CA VAL A 130 7.64 -7.23 -7.73
C VAL A 130 8.73 -7.49 -8.75
N TYR A 131 9.80 -8.17 -8.33
CA TYR A 131 10.85 -8.61 -9.27
C TYR A 131 10.36 -9.71 -10.22
N ARG A 132 9.59 -10.68 -9.71
CA ARG A 132 8.94 -11.69 -10.54
C ARG A 132 7.60 -11.17 -11.01
N ALA A 133 7.59 -10.55 -12.18
CA ALA A 133 6.43 -9.84 -12.72
C ALA A 133 5.12 -10.63 -12.60
N LEU A 134 4.04 -9.93 -12.27
CA LEU A 134 2.65 -10.39 -12.17
C LEU A 134 2.32 -11.28 -10.96
N ASN A 135 3.29 -11.54 -10.05
CA ASN A 135 3.01 -12.30 -8.82
C ASN A 135 2.04 -11.56 -7.90
N ASP A 136 2.11 -10.23 -7.84
CA ASP A 136 1.21 -9.37 -7.07
C ASP A 136 -0.22 -9.40 -7.61
N ILE A 137 -0.39 -9.43 -8.92
CA ILE A 137 -1.70 -9.63 -9.58
C ILE A 137 -2.30 -10.97 -9.15
N ALA A 138 -1.50 -12.04 -9.23
CA ALA A 138 -1.95 -13.37 -8.82
C ALA A 138 -2.34 -13.42 -7.34
N MET A 139 -1.61 -12.71 -6.47
CA MET A 139 -1.91 -12.60 -5.04
C MET A 139 -3.19 -11.81 -4.79
N ARG A 140 -3.37 -10.64 -5.43
CA ARG A 140 -4.61 -9.86 -5.37
C ARG A 140 -5.81 -10.71 -5.74
N ASP A 141 -5.75 -11.36 -6.90
CA ASP A 141 -6.85 -12.19 -7.40
C ASP A 141 -7.15 -13.38 -6.48
N ALA A 142 -6.12 -13.97 -5.87
CA ALA A 142 -6.31 -15.05 -4.89
C ALA A 142 -6.98 -14.56 -3.60
N ILE A 143 -6.70 -13.33 -3.15
CA ILE A 143 -7.37 -12.70 -2.00
C ILE A 143 -8.82 -12.36 -2.36
N GLU A 144 -9.08 -11.77 -3.52
CA GLU A 144 -10.43 -11.40 -3.97
C GLU A 144 -11.33 -12.61 -4.13
N ASN A 145 -10.78 -13.72 -4.64
CA ASN A 145 -11.50 -14.98 -4.78
C ASN A 145 -11.59 -15.78 -3.45
N GLY A 146 -11.01 -15.29 -2.37
CA GLY A 146 -11.07 -15.92 -1.04
C GLY A 146 -10.20 -17.16 -0.89
N TYR A 147 -9.24 -17.41 -1.78
CA TYR A 147 -8.30 -18.53 -1.66
C TYR A 147 -7.27 -18.29 -0.57
N ILE A 148 -6.84 -17.05 -0.38
CA ILE A 148 -5.95 -16.63 0.70
C ILE A 148 -6.52 -15.43 1.46
N VAL A 149 -6.08 -15.25 2.70
CA VAL A 149 -6.51 -14.15 3.56
C VAL A 149 -5.51 -13.00 3.46
N GLY A 150 -6.00 -11.79 3.19
CA GLY A 150 -5.16 -10.60 3.10
C GLY A 150 -5.96 -9.31 3.00
N PRO A 151 -5.27 -8.15 2.95
CA PRO A 151 -5.86 -6.85 2.67
C PRO A 151 -6.42 -6.79 1.24
N ARG A 152 -7.19 -5.79 0.94
CA ARG A 152 -7.52 -5.40 -0.45
C ARG A 152 -6.24 -4.85 -1.07
N MET A 153 -5.79 -5.43 -2.18
CA MET A 153 -4.57 -5.03 -2.85
C MET A 153 -4.87 -4.24 -4.12
N TYR A 154 -4.10 -3.18 -4.33
CA TYR A 154 -3.92 -2.49 -5.60
C TYR A 154 -2.48 -2.74 -6.05
N VAL A 155 -2.26 -3.19 -7.28
CA VAL A 155 -0.99 -3.82 -7.68
C VAL A 155 -0.39 -3.20 -8.94
N ALA A 156 0.94 -3.19 -9.04
CA ALA A 156 1.70 -2.59 -10.15
C ALA A 156 2.17 -3.61 -11.21
N GLY A 157 2.19 -4.90 -10.89
CA GLY A 157 2.59 -5.97 -11.81
C GLY A 157 4.09 -6.12 -12.03
N ALA A 158 4.82 -5.04 -12.18
CA ALA A 158 6.28 -4.99 -12.32
C ALA A 158 6.81 -3.57 -12.11
N TYR A 159 8.12 -3.45 -11.82
CA TYR A 159 8.82 -2.17 -11.83
C TYR A 159 9.05 -1.69 -13.27
N VAL A 160 8.63 -0.48 -13.61
CA VAL A 160 9.07 0.17 -14.86
C VAL A 160 10.45 0.81 -14.57
N THR A 161 11.50 0.27 -15.18
CA THR A 161 12.90 0.61 -14.88
C THR A 161 13.75 0.63 -16.15
N ILE A 162 14.87 1.33 -16.12
CA ILE A 162 15.87 1.26 -17.20
C ILE A 162 16.68 -0.05 -17.11
N THR A 163 17.31 -0.46 -18.19
CA THR A 163 18.30 -1.55 -18.16
C THR A 163 19.40 -1.23 -17.14
N GLY A 164 19.59 -2.11 -16.17
CA GLY A 164 20.58 -1.89 -15.10
C GLY A 164 20.15 -0.85 -14.06
N GLY A 165 18.90 -0.41 -14.07
CA GLY A 165 18.34 0.50 -13.09
C GLY A 165 17.95 -0.18 -11.79
N ALA A 166 17.37 0.61 -10.86
CA ALA A 166 17.03 0.20 -9.51
C ALA A 166 16.06 -0.98 -9.43
N GLY A 167 15.15 -1.12 -10.41
CA GLY A 167 14.21 -2.25 -10.49
C GLY A 167 14.70 -3.42 -11.34
N ALA A 168 15.92 -3.37 -11.87
CA ALA A 168 16.48 -4.42 -12.72
C ALA A 168 17.36 -5.38 -11.91
N MET A 169 17.51 -6.61 -12.43
CA MET A 169 18.53 -7.53 -11.93
C MET A 169 19.90 -7.09 -12.46
N THR A 170 20.82 -6.78 -11.57
CA THR A 170 22.16 -6.22 -11.89
C THR A 170 23.28 -7.17 -11.40
N GLY A 171 24.53 -6.84 -11.75
CA GLY A 171 25.72 -7.56 -11.24
C GLY A 171 26.04 -8.88 -11.94
N MET A 172 25.39 -9.20 -13.06
CA MET A 172 25.63 -10.42 -13.84
C MET A 172 26.49 -10.16 -15.06
N ALA A 173 27.13 -11.23 -15.57
CA ALA A 173 27.84 -11.16 -16.84
C ALA A 173 26.88 -10.85 -17.99
N PRO A 174 27.31 -10.03 -18.98
CA PRO A 174 26.44 -9.55 -20.07
C PRO A 174 25.86 -10.63 -20.98
N ASP A 175 26.43 -11.85 -20.97
CA ASP A 175 26.00 -13.00 -21.76
C ASP A 175 24.97 -13.88 -21.04
N ILE A 176 24.59 -13.55 -19.80
CA ILE A 176 23.53 -14.23 -19.08
C ILE A 176 22.16 -13.72 -19.54
N THR A 177 21.33 -14.67 -19.99
CA THR A 177 19.95 -14.35 -20.37
C THR A 177 19.02 -14.54 -19.17
N LEU A 178 18.36 -13.47 -18.76
CA LEU A 178 17.35 -13.49 -17.69
C LEU A 178 16.03 -14.09 -18.17
N PRO A 179 15.25 -14.72 -17.26
CA PRO A 179 13.85 -15.01 -17.49
C PRO A 179 13.06 -13.77 -17.87
N TRP A 180 12.02 -13.95 -18.71
CA TRP A 180 11.21 -12.85 -19.24
C TRP A 180 10.55 -11.99 -18.16
N ASP A 181 10.14 -12.61 -17.06
CA ASP A 181 9.45 -11.98 -15.95
C ASP A 181 10.36 -11.03 -15.15
N LEU A 182 11.67 -11.28 -15.12
CA LEU A 182 12.64 -10.37 -14.49
C LEU A 182 13.01 -9.16 -15.37
N LYS A 183 12.57 -9.14 -16.62
CA LYS A 183 12.79 -8.07 -17.59
C LYS A 183 11.50 -7.39 -18.05
N TYR A 184 10.39 -7.72 -17.44
CA TYR A 184 9.06 -7.37 -17.92
C TYR A 184 8.83 -5.86 -18.02
N GLY A 185 9.35 -5.11 -17.07
CA GLY A 185 9.23 -3.66 -16.97
C GLY A 185 10.41 -2.86 -17.50
N GLU A 186 11.46 -3.52 -18.09
CA GLU A 186 12.61 -2.77 -18.64
C GLU A 186 12.21 -1.94 -19.86
N ALA A 187 12.62 -0.65 -19.86
CA ALA A 187 12.37 0.29 -20.93
C ALA A 187 13.47 1.37 -20.96
N ASN A 188 13.96 1.74 -22.17
CA ASN A 188 15.10 2.64 -22.35
C ASN A 188 14.79 3.79 -23.32
N SER A 189 13.54 4.07 -23.55
CA SER A 189 13.07 5.20 -24.36
C SER A 189 11.60 5.52 -24.06
N PRO A 190 11.12 6.72 -24.38
CA PRO A 190 9.70 7.06 -24.22
C PRO A 190 8.76 6.09 -24.93
N TRP A 191 9.18 5.53 -26.05
CA TRP A 191 8.40 4.56 -26.81
C TRP A 191 8.31 3.21 -26.08
N GLU A 192 9.43 2.70 -25.58
CA GLU A 192 9.46 1.44 -24.83
C GLU A 192 8.68 1.56 -23.51
N VAL A 193 8.79 2.69 -22.80
CA VAL A 193 7.95 2.99 -21.62
C VAL A 193 6.46 2.86 -21.96
N ARG A 194 5.99 3.48 -23.07
CA ARG A 194 4.60 3.34 -23.48
C ARG A 194 4.21 1.88 -23.79
N GLN A 195 5.11 1.11 -24.40
CA GLN A 195 4.84 -0.30 -24.69
C GLN A 195 4.72 -1.14 -23.40
N VAL A 196 5.59 -0.91 -22.42
CA VAL A 196 5.53 -1.58 -21.12
C VAL A 196 4.23 -1.24 -20.40
N ILE A 197 3.83 0.02 -20.37
CA ILE A 197 2.57 0.44 -19.71
C ILE A 197 1.36 -0.21 -20.36
N ARG A 198 1.31 -0.31 -21.71
CA ARG A 198 0.23 -1.02 -22.42
C ARG A 198 0.16 -2.49 -22.03
N LYS A 199 1.31 -3.13 -21.86
CA LYS A 199 1.37 -4.53 -21.41
C LYS A 199 0.83 -4.66 -19.99
N LEU A 200 1.31 -3.84 -19.06
CA LEU A 200 0.85 -3.84 -17.67
C LEU A 200 -0.65 -3.56 -17.57
N ALA A 201 -1.15 -2.57 -18.32
CA ALA A 201 -2.59 -2.28 -18.38
C ALA A 201 -3.40 -3.45 -18.94
N HIS A 202 -2.87 -4.17 -19.95
CA HIS A 202 -3.50 -5.38 -20.49
C HIS A 202 -3.56 -6.50 -19.46
N ASP A 203 -2.52 -6.64 -18.63
CA ASP A 203 -2.44 -7.67 -17.59
C ASP A 203 -3.31 -7.35 -16.36
N GLY A 204 -3.86 -6.14 -16.29
CA GLY A 204 -4.86 -5.76 -15.30
C GLY A 204 -4.24 -5.21 -14.00
N VAL A 205 -3.15 -4.42 -14.12
CA VAL A 205 -2.62 -3.66 -12.97
C VAL A 205 -3.57 -2.52 -12.57
N ASP A 206 -3.45 -2.05 -11.34
CA ASP A 206 -4.27 -0.97 -10.79
C ASP A 206 -3.56 0.39 -10.85
N HIS A 207 -2.24 0.40 -10.97
CA HIS A 207 -1.38 1.58 -11.07
C HIS A 207 -0.04 1.22 -11.72
N ILE A 208 0.82 2.22 -11.95
CA ILE A 208 2.14 2.05 -12.56
C ILE A 208 3.23 2.51 -11.59
N LYS A 209 4.20 1.65 -11.30
CA LYS A 209 5.40 1.98 -10.53
C LYS A 209 6.58 2.22 -11.46
N ILE A 210 7.07 3.48 -11.52
CA ILE A 210 8.29 3.84 -12.25
C ILE A 210 9.42 4.18 -11.27
N LEU A 211 10.67 3.87 -11.63
CA LEU A 211 11.85 4.18 -10.83
C LEU A 211 12.64 5.31 -11.50
N SER A 212 12.52 6.53 -10.97
CA SER A 212 13.12 7.74 -11.55
C SER A 212 14.55 8.00 -11.09
N SER A 213 15.01 7.29 -10.06
CA SER A 213 16.38 7.32 -9.58
C SER A 213 16.90 5.94 -9.21
N GLY A 214 18.19 5.82 -8.96
CA GLY A 214 18.76 4.64 -8.33
C GLY A 214 18.20 4.42 -6.92
N ALA A 215 18.43 3.23 -6.36
CA ALA A 215 17.93 2.80 -5.06
C ALA A 215 19.04 2.52 -4.05
N VAL A 216 18.68 2.52 -2.76
CA VAL A 216 19.58 2.19 -1.64
C VAL A 216 19.88 0.69 -1.59
N LEU A 217 18.88 -0.15 -1.79
CA LEU A 217 18.96 -1.60 -1.59
C LEU A 217 19.08 -2.40 -2.90
N THR A 218 19.48 -1.77 -4.00
CA THR A 218 19.74 -2.47 -5.26
C THR A 218 21.23 -2.51 -5.56
N HIS A 219 21.77 -3.69 -5.78
CA HIS A 219 23.18 -3.93 -6.05
C HIS A 219 23.67 -3.15 -7.28
N GLY A 220 24.75 -2.39 -7.14
CA GLY A 220 25.30 -1.56 -8.22
C GLY A 220 24.49 -0.31 -8.57
N SER A 221 23.37 -0.07 -7.90
CA SER A 221 22.59 1.16 -8.04
C SER A 221 23.15 2.28 -7.14
N ASN A 222 22.91 3.53 -7.55
CA ASN A 222 23.29 4.70 -6.77
C ASN A 222 22.05 5.59 -6.56
N PRO A 223 21.58 5.74 -5.32
CA PRO A 223 20.37 6.52 -5.03
C PRO A 223 20.49 8.01 -5.44
N LYS A 224 21.71 8.51 -5.63
CA LYS A 224 21.96 9.90 -6.08
C LYS A 224 21.88 10.06 -7.61
N SER A 225 21.80 8.96 -8.38
CA SER A 225 21.71 9.00 -9.84
C SER A 225 20.27 9.20 -10.30
N GLN A 226 20.09 9.97 -11.38
CA GLN A 226 18.88 9.97 -12.18
C GLN A 226 18.87 8.72 -13.07
N GLU A 227 17.73 8.05 -13.22
CA GLU A 227 17.56 6.92 -14.14
C GLU A 227 16.74 7.31 -15.37
N PHE A 228 15.45 7.59 -15.21
CA PHE A 228 14.64 8.06 -16.33
C PHE A 228 14.79 9.56 -16.58
N THR A 229 14.77 9.94 -17.86
CA THR A 229 14.66 11.33 -18.28
C THR A 229 13.24 11.88 -18.02
N LEU A 230 13.11 13.21 -18.03
CA LEU A 230 11.80 13.85 -17.94
C LEU A 230 10.82 13.35 -19.04
N GLU A 231 11.32 13.20 -20.27
CA GLU A 231 10.50 12.77 -21.41
C GLU A 231 9.97 11.35 -21.24
N GLU A 232 10.76 10.45 -20.65
CA GLU A 232 10.36 9.06 -20.38
C GLU A 232 9.31 9.01 -19.28
N ILE A 233 9.46 9.78 -18.20
CA ILE A 233 8.47 9.86 -17.13
C ILE A 233 7.18 10.50 -17.64
N GLN A 234 7.27 11.54 -18.47
CA GLN A 234 6.09 12.14 -19.11
C GLN A 234 5.36 11.14 -20.03
N ALA A 235 6.11 10.31 -20.78
CA ALA A 235 5.52 9.26 -21.59
C ALA A 235 4.81 8.22 -20.73
N ALA A 236 5.32 7.92 -19.51
CA ALA A 236 4.66 7.04 -18.57
C ALA A 236 3.33 7.63 -18.07
N VAL A 237 3.34 8.87 -17.61
CA VAL A 237 2.14 9.54 -17.08
C VAL A 237 1.07 9.70 -18.15
N ASP A 238 1.48 10.14 -19.35
CA ASP A 238 0.56 10.30 -20.49
C ASP A 238 -0.08 8.96 -20.89
N GLU A 239 0.71 7.92 -21.10
CA GLU A 239 0.20 6.61 -21.54
C GLU A 239 -0.68 5.96 -20.46
N ALA A 240 -0.29 6.00 -19.20
CA ALA A 240 -1.07 5.46 -18.08
C ALA A 240 -2.45 6.14 -17.98
N SER A 241 -2.51 7.45 -18.24
CA SER A 241 -3.76 8.22 -18.20
C SER A 241 -4.82 7.71 -19.19
N HIS A 242 -4.42 7.18 -20.34
CA HIS A 242 -5.32 6.60 -21.34
C HIS A 242 -6.07 5.36 -20.81
N PHE A 243 -5.52 4.68 -19.81
CA PHE A 243 -6.12 3.53 -19.16
C PHE A 243 -6.73 3.86 -17.79
N GLY A 244 -6.72 5.15 -17.39
CA GLY A 244 -7.20 5.59 -16.07
C GLY A 244 -6.27 5.20 -14.92
N LEU A 245 -5.03 4.80 -15.22
CA LEU A 245 -4.03 4.40 -14.24
C LEU A 245 -3.26 5.63 -13.72
N ARG A 246 -2.91 5.61 -12.44
CA ARG A 246 -1.99 6.58 -11.82
C ARG A 246 -0.57 6.05 -11.87
N VAL A 247 0.40 6.97 -11.87
CA VAL A 247 1.83 6.65 -11.82
C VAL A 247 2.38 7.12 -10.49
N GLU A 248 3.06 6.25 -9.77
CA GLU A 248 3.93 6.59 -8.64
C GLU A 248 5.40 6.43 -9.03
N SER A 249 6.25 7.21 -8.38
CA SER A 249 7.69 7.23 -8.70
C SER A 249 8.54 7.00 -7.47
N HIS A 250 9.30 5.88 -7.48
CA HIS A 250 10.47 5.76 -6.62
C HIS A 250 11.48 6.83 -7.01
N ALA A 251 11.89 7.68 -6.07
CA ALA A 251 12.90 8.68 -6.34
C ALA A 251 13.60 9.15 -5.05
N HIS A 252 14.90 8.90 -4.98
CA HIS A 252 15.80 9.42 -3.94
C HIS A 252 16.48 10.71 -4.40
N SER A 253 16.99 10.75 -5.64
CA SER A 253 17.81 11.85 -6.12
C SER A 253 17.02 13.14 -6.38
N PRO A 254 17.61 14.34 -6.15
CA PRO A 254 16.92 15.61 -6.38
C PRO A 254 16.38 15.75 -7.79
N GLN A 255 17.16 15.29 -8.79
CA GLN A 255 16.77 15.42 -10.19
C GLN A 255 15.65 14.41 -10.55
N GLY A 256 15.73 13.16 -10.06
CA GLY A 256 14.68 12.16 -10.25
C GLY A 256 13.35 12.63 -9.64
N ILE A 257 13.39 13.15 -8.42
CA ILE A 257 12.23 13.73 -7.75
C ILE A 257 11.62 14.88 -8.57
N LYS A 258 12.45 15.84 -9.01
CA LYS A 258 11.96 16.99 -9.78
C LYS A 258 11.36 16.58 -11.12
N ASN A 259 12.02 15.67 -11.84
CA ASN A 259 11.47 15.15 -13.10
C ASN A 259 10.11 14.49 -12.91
N ALA A 260 9.96 13.66 -11.89
CA ALA A 260 8.70 13.00 -11.57
C ALA A 260 7.60 13.99 -11.17
N LEU A 261 7.94 15.00 -10.35
CA LEU A 261 7.03 16.10 -10.00
C LEU A 261 6.60 16.92 -11.22
N ILE A 262 7.54 17.26 -12.11
CA ILE A 262 7.25 18.00 -13.35
C ILE A 262 6.35 17.18 -14.26
N ALA A 263 6.63 15.88 -14.42
CA ALA A 263 5.84 14.97 -15.23
C ALA A 263 4.40 14.77 -14.70
N GLY A 264 4.18 14.98 -13.40
CA GLY A 264 2.84 14.92 -12.81
C GLY A 264 2.44 13.52 -12.33
N VAL A 265 3.37 12.80 -11.73
CA VAL A 265 3.07 11.54 -11.03
C VAL A 265 2.10 11.77 -9.86
N ALA A 266 1.43 10.74 -9.37
CA ALA A 266 0.49 10.83 -8.26
C ALA A 266 1.21 10.92 -6.91
N SER A 267 2.32 10.22 -6.75
CA SER A 267 3.17 10.26 -5.55
C SER A 267 4.65 10.09 -5.86
N ILE A 268 5.48 10.60 -4.94
CA ILE A 268 6.91 10.33 -4.87
C ILE A 268 7.14 9.44 -3.65
N GLU A 269 7.73 8.29 -3.88
CA GLU A 269 8.11 7.33 -2.85
C GLU A 269 9.51 7.68 -2.34
N HIS A 270 9.73 7.51 -1.01
CA HIS A 270 10.99 7.80 -0.29
C HIS A 270 11.32 9.30 -0.20
N ALA A 271 11.64 9.96 -1.30
CA ALA A 271 11.85 11.41 -1.42
C ALA A 271 12.92 12.00 -0.48
N GLU A 272 13.93 11.24 -0.04
CA GLU A 272 14.90 11.67 0.98
C GLU A 272 15.62 12.96 0.62
N MET A 273 16.05 13.10 -0.64
CA MET A 273 16.81 14.27 -1.11
C MET A 273 15.92 15.34 -1.76
N ILE A 274 14.61 15.36 -1.43
CA ILE A 274 13.73 16.45 -1.89
C ILE A 274 14.23 17.79 -1.33
N ASP A 275 14.40 18.78 -2.21
CA ASP A 275 14.79 20.14 -1.82
C ASP A 275 13.58 21.07 -1.65
N ASP A 276 13.82 22.30 -1.22
CA ASP A 276 12.76 23.28 -0.98
C ASP A 276 11.94 23.59 -2.26
N GLU A 277 12.56 23.54 -3.44
CA GLU A 277 11.89 23.70 -4.74
C GLU A 277 10.97 22.50 -5.02
N GLY A 278 11.45 21.28 -4.78
CA GLY A 278 10.65 20.04 -4.89
C GLY A 278 9.46 20.05 -3.96
N ILE A 279 9.65 20.44 -2.69
CA ILE A 279 8.57 20.59 -1.70
C ILE A 279 7.51 21.60 -2.19
N ALA A 280 7.96 22.76 -2.70
CA ALA A 280 7.06 23.77 -3.23
C ALA A 280 6.26 23.25 -4.44
N LEU A 281 6.93 22.53 -5.34
CA LEU A 281 6.33 21.95 -6.54
C LEU A 281 5.32 20.83 -6.19
N ALA A 282 5.67 19.94 -5.26
CA ALA A 282 4.77 18.88 -4.77
C ALA A 282 3.49 19.51 -4.20
N LYS A 283 3.63 20.53 -3.35
CA LYS A 283 2.49 21.26 -2.80
C LYS A 283 1.64 21.93 -3.89
N GLN A 284 2.27 22.66 -4.82
CA GLN A 284 1.59 23.37 -5.89
C GLN A 284 0.76 22.43 -6.76
N LYS A 285 1.30 21.28 -7.09
CA LYS A 285 0.66 20.28 -7.97
C LYS A 285 -0.27 19.33 -7.20
N GLY A 286 -0.25 19.34 -5.86
CA GLY A 286 -1.04 18.43 -5.03
C GLY A 286 -0.56 16.97 -5.11
N ILE A 287 0.72 16.76 -5.44
CA ILE A 287 1.35 15.45 -5.51
C ILE A 287 1.67 14.99 -4.08
N TYR A 288 1.41 13.72 -3.80
CA TYR A 288 1.70 13.12 -2.52
C TYR A 288 3.20 12.84 -2.34
N LEU A 289 3.68 13.00 -1.11
CA LEU A 289 4.93 12.39 -0.68
C LEU A 289 4.62 11.19 0.20
N ASP A 290 5.14 10.04 -0.17
CA ASP A 290 5.02 8.78 0.54
C ASP A 290 6.41 8.42 1.08
N MET A 291 6.69 8.94 2.29
CA MET A 291 8.02 8.86 2.89
C MET A 291 8.03 7.81 4.01
N ASP A 292 8.74 6.75 3.81
CA ASP A 292 8.91 5.58 4.67
C ASP A 292 9.92 5.83 5.81
N ILE A 293 9.69 6.86 6.62
CA ILE A 293 10.66 7.41 7.58
C ILE A 293 11.03 6.49 8.76
N TYR A 294 10.40 5.33 8.89
CA TYR A 294 10.80 4.26 9.81
C TYR A 294 11.84 3.33 9.18
N ASP A 295 11.89 3.24 7.86
CA ASP A 295 12.63 2.22 7.13
C ASP A 295 14.14 2.25 7.44
N GLU A 296 14.76 3.43 7.48
CA GLU A 296 16.17 3.58 7.89
C GLU A 296 16.46 2.93 9.27
N GLU A 297 15.58 3.12 10.26
CA GLU A 297 15.80 2.53 11.60
C GLU A 297 15.81 1.01 11.52
N CYS A 298 14.92 0.44 10.73
CA CYS A 298 14.81 -0.99 10.52
C CYS A 298 16.00 -1.55 9.71
N ILE A 299 16.42 -0.88 8.63
CA ILE A 299 17.58 -1.26 7.81
C ILE A 299 18.84 -1.27 8.68
N GLN A 300 19.06 -0.22 9.48
CA GLN A 300 20.21 -0.15 10.40
C GLN A 300 20.17 -1.25 11.47
N GLU A 301 18.99 -1.59 12.00
CA GLU A 301 18.81 -2.71 12.94
C GLU A 301 19.14 -4.05 12.29
N GLN A 302 18.67 -4.29 11.07
CA GLN A 302 19.01 -5.48 10.28
C GLN A 302 20.50 -5.54 9.96
N GLY A 303 21.11 -4.38 9.65
CA GLY A 303 22.56 -4.28 9.44
C GLY A 303 23.37 -4.70 10.67
N ARG A 304 22.95 -4.26 11.86
CA ARG A 304 23.56 -4.71 13.14
C ARG A 304 23.49 -6.22 13.35
N ARG A 305 22.48 -6.87 12.75
CA ARG A 305 22.31 -8.34 12.76
C ARG A 305 23.04 -9.05 11.62
N GLY A 306 23.72 -8.30 10.74
CA GLY A 306 24.42 -8.85 9.58
C GLY A 306 23.50 -9.31 8.44
N GLN A 307 22.29 -8.81 8.38
CA GLN A 307 21.27 -9.16 7.39
C GLN A 307 21.28 -8.23 6.16
N ILE A 308 21.98 -7.11 6.22
CA ILE A 308 22.11 -6.12 5.14
C ILE A 308 23.61 -5.96 4.81
N PRO A 309 24.00 -5.93 3.51
CA PRO A 309 25.37 -5.67 3.10
C PRO A 309 25.88 -4.30 3.60
N PRO A 310 27.16 -4.19 4.02
CA PRO A 310 27.70 -2.96 4.58
C PRO A 310 27.65 -1.73 3.65
N ASP A 311 27.75 -1.91 2.35
CA ASP A 311 27.65 -0.84 1.34
C ASP A 311 26.26 -0.20 1.33
N PHE A 312 25.19 -0.99 1.47
CA PHE A 312 23.82 -0.48 1.57
C PHE A 312 23.62 0.35 2.84
N LEU A 313 24.19 -0.10 3.98
CA LEU A 313 24.08 0.62 5.26
C LEU A 313 24.73 2.02 5.22
N VAL A 314 25.79 2.20 4.43
CA VAL A 314 26.42 3.51 4.25
C VAL A 314 25.48 4.45 3.51
N HIS A 315 24.88 4.00 2.43
CA HIS A 315 23.91 4.80 1.67
C HIS A 315 22.69 5.16 2.49
N ASP A 316 22.13 4.18 3.21
CA ASP A 316 20.98 4.35 4.08
C ASP A 316 21.25 5.36 5.21
N ALA A 317 22.38 5.25 5.92
CA ALA A 317 22.75 6.19 6.99
C ALA A 317 22.98 7.63 6.50
N GLU A 318 23.51 7.81 5.28
CA GLU A 318 23.67 9.15 4.68
C GLU A 318 22.32 9.80 4.38
N LEU A 319 21.33 9.02 3.97
CA LEU A 319 20.05 9.53 3.50
C LEU A 319 19.02 9.71 4.62
N GLY A 320 19.00 8.84 5.62
CA GLY A 320 17.97 8.82 6.64
C GLY A 320 17.85 10.11 7.46
N ALA A 321 18.98 10.72 7.84
CA ALA A 321 18.96 12.02 8.54
C ALA A 321 18.35 13.12 7.66
N LEU A 322 18.68 13.12 6.38
CA LEU A 322 18.17 14.08 5.39
C LEU A 322 16.68 13.87 5.13
N GLN A 323 16.24 12.61 5.00
CA GLN A 323 14.84 12.25 4.85
C GLN A 323 13.99 12.82 6.00
N ARG A 324 14.43 12.62 7.24
CA ARG A 324 13.74 13.11 8.44
C ARG A 324 13.66 14.65 8.51
N GLU A 325 14.71 15.34 8.07
CA GLU A 325 14.70 16.80 7.95
C GLU A 325 13.69 17.25 6.89
N ASN A 326 13.75 16.65 5.70
CA ASN A 326 12.89 17.00 4.57
C ASN A 326 11.44 16.60 4.82
N PHE A 327 11.18 15.50 5.54
CA PHE A 327 9.84 15.15 6.02
C PHE A 327 9.25 16.29 6.89
N ARG A 328 10.02 16.79 7.88
CA ARG A 328 9.55 17.93 8.71
C ARG A 328 9.25 19.18 7.87
N LYS A 329 10.11 19.48 6.89
CA LYS A 329 9.89 20.61 5.97
C LYS A 329 8.61 20.42 5.15
N ALA A 330 8.39 19.23 4.60
CA ALA A 330 7.20 18.92 3.80
C ALA A 330 5.92 19.00 4.62
N VAL A 331 5.91 18.42 5.83
CA VAL A 331 4.77 18.52 6.77
C VAL A 331 4.50 19.98 7.13
N LYS A 332 5.51 20.77 7.48
CA LYS A 332 5.39 22.18 7.81
C LYS A 332 4.88 23.02 6.63
N ALA A 333 5.30 22.68 5.43
CA ALA A 333 4.84 23.32 4.20
C ALA A 333 3.39 22.96 3.86
N GLY A 334 2.83 21.90 4.43
CA GLY A 334 1.48 21.40 4.14
C GLY A 334 1.40 20.69 2.78
N VAL A 335 2.42 19.91 2.44
CA VAL A 335 2.39 18.99 1.31
C VAL A 335 1.43 17.84 1.66
N LYS A 336 0.73 17.29 0.68
CA LYS A 336 -0.05 16.07 0.87
C LYS A 336 0.89 14.91 1.21
N MET A 337 0.59 14.21 2.30
CA MET A 337 1.36 13.04 2.76
C MET A 337 0.47 11.82 2.79
N SER A 338 0.98 10.68 2.32
CA SER A 338 0.40 9.35 2.50
C SER A 338 1.20 8.54 3.50
N PHE A 339 0.71 7.36 3.81
CA PHE A 339 1.37 6.38 4.66
C PHE A 339 1.86 5.22 3.80
N GLY A 340 3.17 5.09 3.68
CA GLY A 340 3.83 3.97 3.03
C GLY A 340 5.03 3.53 3.85
N THR A 341 5.27 2.24 3.94
CA THR A 341 6.24 1.66 4.88
C THR A 341 7.36 0.87 4.22
N ASP A 342 7.29 0.68 2.91
CA ASP A 342 8.16 -0.25 2.16
C ASP A 342 8.16 -1.67 2.79
N ALA A 343 6.95 -2.10 3.24
CA ALA A 343 6.77 -3.39 3.90
C ALA A 343 7.19 -4.54 2.98
N GLY A 344 8.19 -5.28 3.42
CA GLY A 344 8.97 -6.24 2.61
C GLY A 344 10.46 -5.97 2.76
N VAL A 345 10.87 -4.72 2.87
CA VAL A 345 12.20 -4.32 3.35
C VAL A 345 12.27 -4.51 4.87
N CYS A 346 11.27 -4.02 5.60
CA CYS A 346 11.09 -4.29 7.03
C CYS A 346 10.07 -5.41 7.26
N ASP A 347 10.10 -6.00 8.45
CA ASP A 347 9.10 -6.99 8.84
C ASP A 347 7.69 -6.40 8.78
N TYR A 348 6.78 -7.14 8.19
CA TYR A 348 5.38 -6.75 8.02
C TYR A 348 4.71 -6.32 9.33
N ASP A 349 5.03 -6.99 10.44
CA ASP A 349 4.48 -6.68 11.76
C ASP A 349 5.02 -5.38 12.36
N GLN A 350 6.09 -4.80 11.79
CA GLN A 350 6.74 -3.58 12.27
C GLN A 350 6.30 -2.31 11.53
N SER A 351 5.61 -2.44 10.41
CA SER A 351 5.13 -1.32 9.60
C SER A 351 4.33 -0.29 10.40
N VAL A 352 3.57 -0.72 11.39
CA VAL A 352 2.80 0.15 12.30
C VAL A 352 3.66 1.11 13.12
N LYS A 353 4.95 0.85 13.29
CA LYS A 353 5.89 1.74 14.00
C LYS A 353 6.06 3.07 13.28
N GLN A 354 5.84 3.11 11.98
CA GLN A 354 5.92 4.34 11.19
C GLN A 354 5.04 5.46 11.76
N PHE A 355 3.89 5.15 12.35
CA PHE A 355 3.04 6.16 13.00
C PHE A 355 3.81 6.97 14.06
N ALA A 356 4.57 6.30 14.92
CA ALA A 356 5.34 6.96 15.96
C ALA A 356 6.44 7.86 15.36
N PHE A 357 7.07 7.43 14.27
CA PHE A 357 8.07 8.22 13.55
C PHE A 357 7.44 9.42 12.85
N MET A 358 6.32 9.28 12.17
CA MET A 358 5.60 10.42 11.56
C MET A 358 5.28 11.50 12.59
N VAL A 359 4.81 11.12 13.78
CA VAL A 359 4.52 12.06 14.87
C VAL A 359 5.82 12.65 15.45
N LYS A 360 6.83 11.83 15.71
CA LYS A 360 8.16 12.28 16.18
C LYS A 360 8.76 13.33 15.25
N TYR A 361 8.51 13.21 13.95
CA TYR A 361 9.10 14.08 12.94
C TYR A 361 8.16 15.17 12.41
N GLY A 362 7.06 15.46 13.10
CA GLY A 362 6.33 16.73 12.94
C GLY A 362 4.85 16.65 12.62
N MET A 363 4.28 15.48 12.36
CA MET A 363 2.84 15.32 12.24
C MET A 363 2.15 15.34 13.60
N THR A 364 0.92 15.80 13.63
CA THR A 364 0.02 15.49 14.75
C THR A 364 -0.47 14.04 14.63
N PRO A 365 -0.89 13.39 15.73
CA PRO A 365 -1.45 12.04 15.65
C PRO A 365 -2.62 11.92 14.66
N MET A 366 -3.48 12.93 14.56
CA MET A 366 -4.58 12.97 13.60
C MET A 366 -4.06 13.01 12.15
N GLN A 367 -3.03 13.79 11.86
CA GLN A 367 -2.43 13.83 10.52
C GLN A 367 -1.82 12.49 10.12
N ALA A 368 -1.16 11.79 11.05
CA ALA A 368 -0.63 10.46 10.78
C ALA A 368 -1.75 9.43 10.51
N ILE A 369 -2.86 9.48 11.26
CA ILE A 369 -4.04 8.67 11.00
C ILE A 369 -4.67 9.03 9.64
N GLN A 370 -4.78 10.31 9.31
CA GLN A 370 -5.27 10.75 8.00
C GLN A 370 -4.38 10.24 6.86
N ALA A 371 -3.05 10.26 7.04
CA ALA A 371 -2.11 9.74 6.05
C ALA A 371 -2.37 8.24 5.74
N ALA A 372 -2.71 7.45 6.77
CA ALA A 372 -2.99 6.01 6.64
C ALA A 372 -4.49 5.70 6.39
N THR A 373 -5.31 6.68 6.11
CA THR A 373 -6.76 6.48 5.91
C THR A 373 -7.29 7.36 4.76
N SER A 374 -7.80 8.55 5.05
CA SER A 374 -8.45 9.43 4.06
C SER A 374 -7.48 9.90 2.97
N ASN A 375 -6.25 10.28 3.32
CA ASN A 375 -5.25 10.72 2.35
C ASN A 375 -4.79 9.55 1.45
N ALA A 376 -4.52 8.39 2.05
CA ALA A 376 -4.18 7.19 1.30
C ALA A 376 -5.30 6.80 0.33
N ALA A 377 -6.56 6.86 0.77
CA ALA A 377 -7.71 6.59 -0.09
C ALA A 377 -7.81 7.58 -1.27
N ASP A 378 -7.50 8.87 -1.05
CA ASP A 378 -7.43 9.89 -2.12
C ASP A 378 -6.27 9.60 -3.09
N LEU A 379 -5.10 9.26 -2.56
CA LEU A 379 -3.95 8.86 -3.40
C LEU A 379 -4.28 7.64 -4.27
N LEU A 380 -4.96 6.64 -3.71
CA LEU A 380 -5.38 5.47 -4.47
C LEU A 380 -6.50 5.76 -5.48
N GLY A 381 -7.24 6.87 -5.32
CA GLY A 381 -8.41 7.19 -6.15
C GLY A 381 -9.68 6.46 -5.72
N HIS A 382 -9.73 5.96 -4.49
CA HIS A 382 -10.79 5.11 -3.96
C HIS A 382 -11.44 5.67 -2.69
N SER A 383 -11.45 7.00 -2.53
CA SER A 383 -12.09 7.69 -1.40
C SER A 383 -13.60 7.46 -1.29
N ASP A 384 -14.23 6.99 -2.36
CA ASP A 384 -15.64 6.62 -2.38
C ASP A 384 -15.94 5.30 -1.67
N VAL A 385 -14.93 4.42 -1.53
CA VAL A 385 -15.13 3.04 -1.02
C VAL A 385 -14.31 2.67 0.21
N VAL A 386 -13.17 3.33 0.48
CA VAL A 386 -12.29 3.07 1.64
C VAL A 386 -11.89 4.36 2.37
N GLY A 387 -11.08 4.26 3.42
CA GLY A 387 -10.43 5.37 4.13
C GLY A 387 -11.28 6.08 5.18
N SER A 388 -12.57 5.78 5.32
CA SER A 388 -13.41 6.29 6.41
C SER A 388 -14.63 5.41 6.66
N ILE A 389 -15.20 5.49 7.86
CA ILE A 389 -16.40 4.74 8.26
C ILE A 389 -17.64 5.59 7.94
N LYS A 390 -18.16 5.43 6.71
CA LYS A 390 -19.32 6.16 6.19
C LYS A 390 -20.25 5.25 5.37
N PRO A 391 -21.54 5.57 5.29
CA PRO A 391 -22.48 4.81 4.46
C PRO A 391 -21.99 4.64 3.01
N GLY A 392 -22.13 3.43 2.47
CA GLY A 392 -21.71 3.06 1.11
C GLY A 392 -20.28 2.55 0.99
N LYS A 393 -19.40 2.86 1.97
CA LYS A 393 -18.01 2.36 1.97
C LYS A 393 -17.92 0.91 2.44
N PHE A 394 -16.80 0.26 2.17
CA PHE A 394 -16.53 -1.07 2.69
C PHE A 394 -16.47 -1.06 4.23
N ALA A 395 -16.97 -2.13 4.82
CA ALA A 395 -16.96 -2.32 6.27
C ALA A 395 -15.56 -2.79 6.73
N ASP A 396 -14.60 -1.87 6.61
CA ASP A 396 -13.22 -2.04 7.04
C ASP A 396 -13.04 -1.25 8.33
N VAL A 397 -12.93 -1.94 9.45
CA VAL A 397 -12.95 -1.37 10.80
C VAL A 397 -11.86 -1.99 11.64
N ILE A 398 -11.10 -1.15 12.34
CA ILE A 398 -10.17 -1.60 13.37
C ILE A 398 -10.52 -0.98 14.73
N ALA A 399 -10.01 -1.58 15.81
CA ALA A 399 -10.14 -0.99 17.12
C ALA A 399 -8.91 -1.25 18.01
N VAL A 400 -8.63 -0.26 18.86
CA VAL A 400 -7.54 -0.27 19.84
C VAL A 400 -8.06 0.11 21.22
N THR A 401 -7.38 -0.34 22.27
CA THR A 401 -7.63 0.15 23.63
C THR A 401 -6.86 1.44 23.88
N GLY A 402 -7.54 2.47 24.41
CA GLY A 402 -6.94 3.78 24.68
C GLY A 402 -7.23 4.83 23.61
N ASP A 403 -6.45 5.90 23.61
CA ASP A 403 -6.64 7.09 22.76
C ASP A 403 -5.41 7.33 21.87
N PRO A 404 -5.42 6.92 20.59
CA PRO A 404 -4.28 7.08 19.69
C PRO A 404 -3.99 8.55 19.35
N LEU A 405 -4.90 9.49 19.67
CA LEU A 405 -4.62 10.91 19.54
C LEU A 405 -3.77 11.47 20.69
N LYS A 406 -3.68 10.74 21.80
CA LYS A 406 -2.77 11.06 22.93
C LYS A 406 -1.48 10.29 22.86
N ASP A 407 -1.55 9.03 22.44
CA ASP A 407 -0.41 8.15 22.28
C ASP A 407 -0.60 7.36 20.98
N ILE A 408 0.07 7.78 19.93
CA ILE A 408 -0.04 7.16 18.61
C ILE A 408 0.53 5.74 18.58
N GLY A 409 1.46 5.41 19.48
CA GLY A 409 2.05 4.07 19.62
C GLY A 409 1.03 2.97 19.95
N ILE A 410 -0.15 3.35 20.44
CA ILE A 410 -1.26 2.39 20.66
C ILE A 410 -1.64 1.66 19.37
N LEU A 411 -1.44 2.28 18.19
CA LEU A 411 -1.71 1.64 16.88
C LEU A 411 -0.78 0.44 16.60
N GLU A 412 0.31 0.28 17.33
CA GLU A 412 1.13 -0.95 17.26
C GLU A 412 0.40 -2.19 17.83
N HIS A 413 -0.71 -1.97 18.54
CA HIS A 413 -1.49 -3.00 19.23
C HIS A 413 -2.96 -3.00 18.81
N VAL A 414 -3.22 -3.13 17.50
CA VAL A 414 -4.59 -3.29 17.00
C VAL A 414 -5.17 -4.60 17.52
N GLU A 415 -6.31 -4.53 18.20
CA GLU A 415 -6.94 -5.69 18.87
C GLU A 415 -8.14 -6.24 18.07
N PHE A 416 -8.76 -5.43 17.25
CA PHE A 416 -9.87 -5.83 16.41
C PHE A 416 -9.61 -5.45 14.96
N VAL A 417 -9.84 -6.38 14.03
CA VAL A 417 -9.72 -6.17 12.59
C VAL A 417 -10.92 -6.78 11.88
N MET A 418 -11.65 -5.93 11.17
CA MET A 418 -12.72 -6.30 10.25
C MET A 418 -12.37 -5.77 8.85
N LYS A 419 -12.49 -6.61 7.84
CA LYS A 419 -12.39 -6.24 6.42
C LYS A 419 -13.60 -6.79 5.68
N ASP A 420 -14.23 -5.98 4.84
CA ASP A 420 -15.43 -6.36 4.07
C ASP A 420 -16.54 -6.94 4.97
N GLY A 421 -16.73 -6.41 6.20
CA GLY A 421 -17.72 -6.90 7.16
C GLY A 421 -17.36 -8.24 7.83
N LYS A 422 -16.23 -8.84 7.51
CA LYS A 422 -15.74 -10.09 8.11
C LYS A 422 -14.69 -9.81 9.17
N VAL A 423 -14.86 -10.36 10.37
CA VAL A 423 -13.91 -10.26 11.47
C VAL A 423 -12.76 -11.24 11.26
N TYR A 424 -11.52 -10.75 11.36
CA TYR A 424 -10.28 -11.51 11.23
C TYR A 424 -9.48 -11.57 12.54
N LYS A 425 -9.66 -10.56 13.41
CA LYS A 425 -9.02 -10.47 14.73
C LYS A 425 -10.01 -9.90 15.74
N GLN A 426 -10.04 -10.50 16.92
CA GLN A 426 -10.89 -10.07 18.05
C GLN A 426 -10.32 -10.56 19.36
#